data_e0e95d66606f4d682924f5a914555790
#
_entry.id   e0e95d66606f4d682924f5a914555790
#
_cell.length_a   1.000
_cell.length_b   1.000
_cell.length_c   1.000
_cell.angle_alpha   90.00
_cell.angle_beta   90.00
_cell.angle_gamma   90.00
#
_symmetry.space_group_name_H-M   'P 1'
#
loop_
_entity.id
_entity.type
_entity.pdbx_description
1 polymer ?
#
loop_
_entity_poly.entity_id
_entity_poly.type
_entity_poly.pdbx_seq_one_letter_code
_entity_poly.pdbx_strand_id
1 'polypeptide(L)'
;MNNVYDLAHDLARSLKETDQYKNYAAVKARVDAEPSLAKMVNDFQEKNMEVQTQMMLNGGKAPEEMMQQVQQLYAVVAQDPLAAQYFAAEMAYTQVVSEIYGILGEAVRFEK
;
A
#
# COMPACT_ATOMS: atom_id res chain seq x y z
N MET A 1 5.38 25.15 22.92
CA MET A 1 6.35 24.08 22.62
C MET A 1 5.60 22.80 22.25
N ASN A 2 5.97 22.21 21.13
CA ASN A 2 5.32 20.97 20.69
C ASN A 2 5.87 19.77 21.46
N ASN A 3 4.99 18.91 21.91
CA ASN A 3 5.40 17.64 22.46
C ASN A 3 5.41 16.57 21.36
N VAL A 4 5.83 15.36 21.71
CA VAL A 4 5.96 14.28 20.72
C VAL A 4 4.63 13.94 20.05
N TYR A 5 3.52 14.08 20.77
CA TYR A 5 2.20 13.80 20.21
C TYR A 5 1.79 14.85 19.18
N ASP A 6 2.06 16.11 19.46
CA ASP A 6 1.79 17.20 18.53
C ASP A 6 2.62 17.03 17.26
N LEU A 7 3.89 16.65 17.42
CA LEU A 7 4.75 16.40 16.26
C LEU A 7 4.28 15.21 15.43
N ALA A 8 3.75 14.17 16.08
CA ALA A 8 3.21 13.02 15.37
C ALA A 8 1.98 13.43 14.55
N HIS A 9 1.10 14.26 15.12
CA HIS A 9 -0.06 14.77 14.38
C HIS A 9 0.36 15.68 13.23
N ASP A 10 1.41 16.50 13.43
CA ASP A 10 1.94 17.33 12.35
C ASP A 10 2.48 16.47 11.22
N LEU A 11 3.18 15.40 11.57
CA LEU A 11 3.70 14.47 10.57
C LEU A 11 2.55 13.83 9.76
N ALA A 12 1.49 13.40 10.44
CA ALA A 12 0.33 12.82 9.78
C ALA A 12 -0.30 13.82 8.80
N ARG A 13 -0.43 15.08 9.20
CA ARG A 13 -0.95 16.12 8.31
C ARG A 13 -0.03 16.36 7.12
N SER A 14 1.28 16.39 7.37
CA SER A 14 2.27 16.58 6.30
C SER A 14 2.25 15.46 5.28
N LEU A 15 2.03 14.22 5.73
CA LEU A 15 1.91 13.08 4.82
C LEU A 15 0.76 13.27 3.83
N LYS A 16 -0.37 13.81 4.31
CA LYS A 16 -1.53 14.06 3.47
C LYS A 16 -1.34 15.22 2.50
N GLU A 17 -0.31 16.04 2.73
CA GLU A 17 -0.01 17.16 1.85
C GLU A 17 1.05 16.82 0.79
N THR A 18 1.63 15.62 0.85
CA THR A 18 2.58 15.21 -0.17
C THR A 18 1.89 15.02 -1.52
N ASP A 19 2.63 15.26 -2.59
CA ASP A 19 2.12 15.02 -3.94
C ASP A 19 1.76 13.54 -4.13
N GLN A 20 2.54 12.65 -3.55
CA GLN A 20 2.29 11.22 -3.61
C GLN A 20 0.94 10.86 -3.01
N TYR A 21 0.61 11.41 -1.84
CA TYR A 21 -0.69 11.13 -1.24
C TYR A 21 -1.83 11.73 -2.06
N LYS A 22 -1.67 12.97 -2.51
CA LYS A 22 -2.72 13.65 -3.28
C LYS A 22 -3.01 12.92 -4.57
N ASN A 23 -1.96 12.48 -5.27
CA ASN A 23 -2.13 11.71 -6.49
C ASN A 23 -2.80 10.36 -6.20
N TYR A 24 -2.35 9.66 -5.17
CA TYR A 24 -2.96 8.40 -4.76
C TYR A 24 -4.45 8.58 -4.45
N ALA A 25 -4.80 9.58 -3.65
CA ALA A 25 -6.20 9.82 -3.27
C ALA A 25 -7.07 10.17 -4.48
N ALA A 26 -6.54 10.97 -5.42
CA ALA A 26 -7.28 11.35 -6.61
C ALA A 26 -7.52 10.13 -7.52
N VAL A 27 -6.50 9.31 -7.73
CA VAL A 27 -6.64 8.12 -8.57
C VAL A 27 -7.56 7.11 -7.91
N LYS A 28 -7.45 6.95 -6.58
CA LYS A 28 -8.33 6.05 -5.84
C LYS A 28 -9.79 6.45 -6.00
N ALA A 29 -10.09 7.74 -5.93
CA ALA A 29 -11.46 8.23 -6.11
C ALA A 29 -11.99 7.88 -7.50
N ARG A 30 -11.15 7.96 -8.53
CA ARG A 30 -11.54 7.59 -9.88
C ARG A 30 -11.80 6.09 -10.02
N VAL A 31 -10.98 5.27 -9.39
CA VAL A 31 -11.20 3.81 -9.38
C VAL A 31 -12.50 3.50 -8.65
N ASP A 32 -12.72 4.11 -7.49
CA ASP A 32 -13.92 3.86 -6.69
C ASP A 32 -15.20 4.29 -7.40
N ALA A 33 -15.09 5.22 -8.35
CA ALA A 33 -16.24 5.65 -9.15
C ALA A 33 -16.65 4.63 -10.22
N GLU A 34 -15.84 3.58 -10.42
CA GLU A 34 -16.13 2.50 -11.36
C GLU A 34 -16.28 1.19 -10.58
N PRO A 35 -17.51 0.80 -10.20
CA PRO A 35 -17.72 -0.32 -9.29
C PRO A 35 -17.07 -1.64 -9.73
N SER A 36 -17.11 -1.94 -11.03
CA SER A 36 -16.49 -3.16 -11.54
C SER A 36 -14.99 -3.16 -11.34
N LEU A 37 -14.35 -2.03 -11.62
CA LEU A 37 -12.91 -1.89 -11.48
C LEU A 37 -12.52 -1.89 -10.01
N ALA A 38 -13.28 -1.19 -9.18
CA ALA A 38 -13.04 -1.17 -7.73
C ALA A 38 -13.07 -2.58 -7.16
N LYS A 39 -14.02 -3.40 -7.61
CA LYS A 39 -14.12 -4.79 -7.15
C LYS A 39 -12.89 -5.58 -7.56
N MET A 40 -12.44 -5.43 -8.80
CA MET A 40 -11.26 -6.16 -9.29
C MET A 40 -10.01 -5.78 -8.51
N VAL A 41 -9.82 -4.49 -8.24
CA VAL A 41 -8.69 -4.00 -7.46
C VAL A 41 -8.75 -4.55 -6.03
N ASN A 42 -9.93 -4.50 -5.40
CA ASN A 42 -10.11 -5.02 -4.05
C ASN A 42 -9.86 -6.51 -3.97
N ASP A 43 -10.35 -7.27 -4.96
CA ASP A 43 -10.14 -8.72 -4.99
C ASP A 43 -8.64 -9.05 -5.11
N PHE A 44 -7.92 -8.29 -5.93
CA PHE A 44 -6.47 -8.46 -6.02
C PHE A 44 -5.79 -8.16 -4.68
N GLN A 45 -6.16 -7.05 -4.03
CA GLN A 45 -5.54 -6.64 -2.77
C GLN A 45 -5.80 -7.66 -1.67
N GLU A 46 -7.01 -8.22 -1.60
CA GLU A 46 -7.32 -9.26 -0.63
C GLU A 46 -6.48 -10.51 -0.86
N LYS A 47 -6.36 -10.93 -2.11
CA LYS A 47 -5.57 -12.11 -2.44
C LYS A 47 -4.10 -11.89 -2.14
N ASN A 48 -3.59 -10.70 -2.46
CA ASN A 48 -2.21 -10.35 -2.16
C ASN A 48 -1.94 -10.36 -0.65
N MET A 49 -2.89 -9.87 0.13
CA MET A 49 -2.78 -9.88 1.58
C MET A 49 -2.77 -11.31 2.12
N GLU A 50 -3.59 -12.20 1.55
CA GLU A 50 -3.57 -13.62 1.93
C GLU A 50 -2.21 -14.25 1.69
N VAL A 51 -1.58 -13.94 0.54
CA VAL A 51 -0.24 -14.43 0.24
C VAL A 51 0.76 -13.95 1.28
N GLN A 52 0.73 -12.65 1.59
CA GLN A 52 1.65 -12.08 2.57
C GLN A 52 1.46 -12.69 3.95
N THR A 53 0.21 -12.94 4.34
CA THR A 53 -0.10 -13.60 5.62
C THR A 53 0.49 -15.01 5.65
N GLN A 54 0.31 -15.77 4.58
CA GLN A 54 0.87 -17.11 4.49
C GLN A 54 2.40 -17.09 4.56
N MET A 55 3.01 -16.11 3.90
CA MET A 55 4.47 -15.98 3.95
C MET A 55 4.95 -15.69 5.38
N MET A 56 4.23 -14.84 6.11
CA MET A 56 4.57 -14.54 7.50
C MET A 56 4.47 -15.78 8.39
N LEU A 57 3.43 -16.61 8.17
CA LEU A 57 3.20 -17.79 8.98
C LEU A 57 4.13 -18.96 8.63
N ASN A 58 4.67 -18.97 7.42
CA ASN A 58 5.42 -20.12 6.90
C ASN A 58 6.87 -19.78 6.55
N GLY A 59 7.48 -18.86 7.29
CA GLY A 59 8.89 -18.56 7.13
C GLY A 59 9.27 -17.97 5.79
N GLY A 60 8.42 -17.13 5.23
CA GLY A 60 8.68 -16.46 3.97
C GLY A 60 8.18 -17.18 2.73
N LYS A 61 7.43 -18.27 2.93
CA LYS A 61 6.91 -19.06 1.81
C LYS A 61 5.39 -19.05 1.76
N ALA A 62 4.85 -19.04 0.56
CA ALA A 62 3.41 -19.19 0.33
C ALA A 62 3.20 -20.33 -0.68
N PRO A 63 2.01 -20.97 -0.68
CA PRO A 63 1.73 -22.00 -1.68
C PRO A 63 1.91 -21.42 -3.08
N GLU A 64 2.58 -22.18 -3.94
CA GLU A 64 2.86 -21.74 -5.31
C GLU A 64 1.58 -21.43 -6.08
N GLU A 65 0.56 -22.24 -5.88
CA GLU A 65 -0.74 -22.02 -6.52
C GLU A 65 -1.33 -20.66 -6.15
N MET A 66 -1.23 -20.29 -4.87
CA MET A 66 -1.73 -19.01 -4.38
C MET A 66 -0.96 -17.85 -5.01
N MET A 67 0.36 -17.97 -5.10
CA MET A 67 1.20 -16.96 -5.74
C MET A 67 0.87 -16.80 -7.22
N GLN A 68 0.61 -17.89 -7.92
CA GLN A 68 0.20 -17.87 -9.32
C GLN A 68 -1.14 -17.18 -9.49
N GLN A 69 -2.09 -17.42 -8.60
CA GLN A 69 -3.40 -16.76 -8.64
C GLN A 69 -3.27 -15.25 -8.50
N VAL A 70 -2.41 -14.79 -7.59
CA VAL A 70 -2.16 -13.36 -7.40
C VAL A 70 -1.55 -12.76 -8.66
N GLN A 71 -0.56 -13.42 -9.24
CA GLN A 71 0.09 -12.92 -10.44
C GLN A 71 -0.86 -12.84 -11.62
N GLN A 72 -1.70 -13.85 -11.79
CA GLN A 72 -2.71 -13.85 -12.86
C GLN A 72 -3.73 -12.75 -12.67
N LEU A 73 -4.18 -12.56 -11.43
CA LEU A 73 -5.16 -11.52 -11.12
C LEU A 73 -4.56 -10.13 -11.36
N TYR A 74 -3.33 -9.93 -10.94
CA TYR A 74 -2.63 -8.67 -11.18
C TYR A 74 -2.52 -8.39 -12.68
N ALA A 75 -2.14 -9.39 -13.46
CA ALA A 75 -1.97 -9.22 -14.91
C ALA A 75 -3.26 -8.78 -15.57
N VAL A 76 -4.40 -9.35 -15.13
CA VAL A 76 -5.71 -8.97 -15.68
C VAL A 76 -6.09 -7.54 -15.28
N VAL A 77 -5.96 -7.23 -13.99
CA VAL A 77 -6.36 -5.92 -13.48
C VAL A 77 -5.48 -4.82 -14.06
N ALA A 78 -4.18 -5.08 -14.18
CA ALA A 78 -3.22 -4.08 -14.66
C ALA A 78 -3.36 -3.77 -16.15
N GLN A 79 -4.17 -4.52 -16.90
CA GLN A 79 -4.49 -4.17 -18.28
C GLN A 79 -5.36 -2.93 -18.37
N ASP A 80 -6.10 -2.62 -17.32
CA ASP A 80 -6.89 -1.39 -17.26
C ASP A 80 -5.94 -0.22 -16.94
N PRO A 81 -5.89 0.82 -17.81
CA PRO A 81 -4.96 1.94 -17.59
C PRO A 81 -5.17 2.66 -16.26
N LEU A 82 -6.41 2.80 -15.81
CA LEU A 82 -6.69 3.48 -14.54
C LEU A 82 -6.21 2.63 -13.35
N ALA A 83 -6.41 1.31 -13.42
CA ALA A 83 -5.89 0.41 -12.38
C ALA A 83 -4.37 0.44 -12.33
N ALA A 84 -3.71 0.48 -13.49
CA ALA A 84 -2.25 0.60 -13.54
C ALA A 84 -1.77 1.90 -12.90
N GLN A 85 -2.47 3.01 -13.16
CA GLN A 85 -2.17 4.28 -12.51
C GLN A 85 -2.36 4.20 -11.00
N TYR A 86 -3.41 3.51 -10.57
CA TYR A 86 -3.67 3.34 -9.14
C TYR A 86 -2.54 2.57 -8.45
N PHE A 87 -2.10 1.46 -9.04
CA PHE A 87 -1.02 0.68 -8.45
C PHE A 87 0.29 1.48 -8.39
N ALA A 88 0.59 2.26 -9.44
CA ALA A 88 1.78 3.10 -9.44
C ALA A 88 1.70 4.20 -8.37
N ALA A 89 0.54 4.82 -8.22
CA ALA A 89 0.33 5.86 -7.21
C ALA A 89 0.41 5.31 -5.80
N GLU A 90 -0.17 4.12 -5.58
CA GLU A 90 -0.12 3.45 -4.29
C GLU A 90 1.33 3.10 -3.92
N MET A 91 2.08 2.58 -4.88
CA MET A 91 3.48 2.23 -4.66
C MET A 91 4.32 3.45 -4.29
N ALA A 92 4.12 4.57 -5.00
CA ALA A 92 4.85 5.81 -4.71
C ALA A 92 4.53 6.35 -3.31
N TYR A 93 3.27 6.31 -2.92
CA TYR A 93 2.89 6.75 -1.58
C TYR A 93 3.41 5.79 -0.51
N THR A 94 3.30 4.49 -0.75
CA THR A 94 3.80 3.46 0.17
C THR A 94 5.30 3.63 0.40
N GLN A 95 6.05 4.02 -0.63
CA GLN A 95 7.48 4.26 -0.48
C GLN A 95 7.75 5.40 0.51
N VAL A 96 7.00 6.50 0.41
CA VAL A 96 7.14 7.61 1.36
C VAL A 96 6.85 7.15 2.79
N VAL A 97 5.75 6.41 2.97
CA VAL A 97 5.37 5.90 4.29
C VAL A 97 6.45 4.96 4.84
N SER A 98 6.98 4.10 4.00
CA SER A 98 8.02 3.15 4.37
C SER A 98 9.30 3.85 4.84
N GLU A 99 9.68 4.91 4.14
CA GLU A 99 10.85 5.70 4.53
C GLU A 99 10.63 6.40 5.86
N ILE A 100 9.43 6.93 6.10
CA ILE A 100 9.09 7.55 7.38
C ILE A 100 9.15 6.52 8.51
N TYR A 101 8.59 5.32 8.28
CA TYR A 101 8.68 4.25 9.27
C TYR A 101 10.12 3.86 9.54
N GLY A 102 10.98 3.89 8.51
CA GLY A 102 12.40 3.63 8.70
C GLY A 102 13.06 4.63 9.63
N ILE A 103 12.73 5.91 9.46
CA ILE A 103 13.25 6.98 10.32
C ILE A 103 12.78 6.76 11.77
N LEU A 104 11.48 6.51 11.95
CA LEU A 104 10.92 6.26 13.27
C LEU A 104 11.49 5.00 13.90
N GLY A 105 11.73 3.98 13.06
CA GLY A 105 12.29 2.71 13.51
C GLY A 105 13.67 2.86 14.13
N GLU A 106 14.48 3.78 13.61
CA GLU A 106 15.78 4.06 14.20
C GLU A 106 15.67 4.57 15.62
N ALA A 107 14.67 5.42 15.88
CA ALA A 107 14.46 6.00 17.19
C ALA A 107 13.86 5.02 18.20
N VAL A 108 13.03 4.08 17.73
CA VAL A 108 12.29 3.16 18.62
C VAL A 108 12.95 1.80 18.73
N ARG A 109 14.07 1.58 18.06
CA ARG A 109 14.74 0.29 18.10
C ARG A 109 15.43 0.11 19.44
N PHE A 110 15.16 -1.02 20.08
CA PHE A 110 15.79 -1.38 21.34
C PHE A 110 17.02 -2.22 21.04
N GLU A 111 18.18 -1.70 21.38
CA GLU A 111 19.43 -2.42 21.19
C GLU A 111 19.74 -3.30 22.39
N LYS A 112 20.42 -4.40 22.15
CA LYS A 112 20.80 -5.31 23.20
C LYS A 112 22.29 -5.20 23.51
#